data_f6c6556bcd3c6e77d27f7b6309360e87
#
_entry.id   f6c6556bcd3c6e77d27f7b6309360e87
#
_cell.length_a   1.000
_cell.length_b   1.000
_cell.length_c   1.000
_cell.angle_alpha   90.00
_cell.angle_beta   90.00
_cell.angle_gamma   90.00
#
_symmetry.space_group_name_H-M   'P 1'
#
loop_
_entity.id
_entity.type
_entity.pdbx_description
1 polymer ?
#
loop_
_entity_poly.entity_id
_entity_poly.type
_entity_poly.pdbx_seq_one_letter_code
_entity_poly.pdbx_strand_id
1 'polypeptide(L)'
;MDAKDISFIQDQIGYNFKNTDLLQQAFVWRSYSHENGGENNEVLEFIGDKVLDFIVVKLLSDKFGYTKGELDDFDSENDWDEYACDYCENKLTEIKKQLVQKQNLATCIDELGLAEY
;
A
#
# COMPACT_ATOMS: atom_id res chain seq x y z
N MET A 1 -1.83 -21.89 9.95
CA MET A 1 -2.60 -20.73 10.49
C MET A 1 -3.97 -21.23 10.95
N ASP A 2 -4.28 -21.05 12.20
CA ASP A 2 -5.55 -21.53 12.75
C ASP A 2 -6.59 -20.40 12.85
N ALA A 3 -7.80 -20.73 13.37
CA ALA A 3 -8.89 -19.77 13.47
C ALA A 3 -8.56 -18.60 14.40
N LYS A 4 -7.73 -18.83 15.43
CA LYS A 4 -7.30 -17.77 16.34
C LYS A 4 -6.36 -16.80 15.66
N ASP A 5 -5.45 -17.33 14.83
CA ASP A 5 -4.53 -16.49 14.04
C ASP A 5 -5.30 -15.62 13.07
N ILE A 6 -6.26 -16.19 12.37
CA ILE A 6 -7.11 -15.48 11.42
C ILE A 6 -7.87 -14.35 12.13
N SER A 7 -8.48 -14.68 13.27
CA SER A 7 -9.23 -13.68 14.05
C SER A 7 -8.32 -12.55 14.53
N PHE A 8 -7.14 -12.88 15.03
CA PHE A 8 -6.17 -11.90 15.49
C PHE A 8 -5.74 -10.96 14.36
N ILE A 9 -5.40 -11.52 13.19
CA ILE A 9 -4.99 -10.73 12.04
C ILE A 9 -6.10 -9.77 11.61
N GLN A 10 -7.34 -10.28 11.51
CA GLN A 10 -8.48 -9.46 11.13
C GLN A 10 -8.75 -8.34 12.13
N ASP A 11 -8.59 -8.59 13.41
CA ASP A 11 -8.75 -7.58 14.46
C ASP A 11 -7.68 -6.49 14.33
N GLN A 12 -6.43 -6.88 14.06
CA GLN A 12 -5.32 -5.93 13.93
C GLN A 12 -5.48 -5.00 12.72
N ILE A 13 -5.97 -5.52 11.60
CA ILE A 13 -6.15 -4.71 10.39
C ILE A 13 -7.54 -4.06 10.30
N GLY A 14 -8.46 -4.44 11.20
CA GLY A 14 -9.80 -3.86 11.24
C GLY A 14 -10.70 -4.27 10.06
N TYR A 15 -10.49 -5.45 9.51
CA TYR A 15 -11.28 -5.94 8.36
C TYR A 15 -11.51 -7.44 8.45
N ASN A 16 -12.74 -7.86 8.22
CA ASN A 16 -13.11 -9.27 8.20
C ASN A 16 -13.22 -9.76 6.75
N PHE A 17 -12.36 -10.70 6.39
CA PHE A 17 -12.31 -11.24 5.03
C PHE A 17 -13.47 -12.20 4.79
N LYS A 18 -14.13 -12.05 3.65
CA LYS A 18 -15.16 -12.99 3.21
C LYS A 18 -14.57 -14.33 2.81
N ASN A 19 -13.37 -14.31 2.23
CA ASN A 19 -12.64 -15.50 1.84
C ASN A 19 -11.33 -15.57 2.65
N THR A 20 -11.36 -16.31 3.75
CA THR A 20 -10.19 -16.45 4.63
C THR A 20 -9.08 -17.29 4.01
N ASP A 21 -9.38 -18.08 2.98
CA ASP A 21 -8.34 -18.81 2.23
C ASP A 21 -7.39 -17.86 1.50
N LEU A 22 -7.92 -16.77 0.96
CA LEU A 22 -7.09 -15.73 0.35
C LEU A 22 -6.22 -15.02 1.38
N LEU A 23 -6.78 -14.75 2.57
CA LEU A 23 -5.99 -14.18 3.67
C LEU A 23 -4.83 -15.10 4.03
N GLN A 24 -5.09 -16.38 4.19
CA GLN A 24 -4.04 -17.35 4.52
C GLN A 24 -3.00 -17.43 3.40
N GLN A 25 -3.43 -17.45 2.15
CA GLN A 25 -2.54 -17.47 0.98
C GLN A 25 -1.59 -16.26 0.96
N ALA A 26 -2.03 -15.10 1.43
CA ALA A 26 -1.21 -13.91 1.49
C ALA A 26 0.03 -14.08 2.37
N PHE A 27 0.00 -15.00 3.33
CA PHE A 27 1.11 -15.28 4.25
C PHE A 27 1.97 -16.47 3.81
N VAL A 28 1.72 -17.06 2.65
CA VAL A 28 2.47 -18.23 2.17
C VAL A 28 3.54 -17.80 1.18
N TRP A 29 4.79 -17.93 1.58
CA TRP A 29 5.94 -17.60 0.74
C TRP A 29 6.12 -18.64 -0.38
N ARG A 30 6.71 -18.20 -1.50
CA ARG A 30 7.01 -19.07 -2.63
C ARG A 30 7.89 -20.25 -2.24
N SER A 31 8.93 -20.02 -1.44
CA SER A 31 9.82 -21.07 -0.97
C SER A 31 9.08 -22.11 -0.13
N TYR A 32 8.15 -21.69 0.70
CA TYR A 32 7.32 -22.59 1.48
C TYR A 32 6.45 -23.48 0.58
N SER A 33 5.80 -22.92 -0.41
CA SER A 33 4.94 -23.69 -1.32
C SER A 33 5.74 -24.66 -2.19
N HIS A 34 6.98 -24.33 -2.56
CA HIS A 34 7.87 -25.25 -3.28
C HIS A 34 8.21 -26.48 -2.46
N GLU A 35 8.39 -26.32 -1.14
CA GLU A 35 8.72 -27.44 -0.26
C GLU A 35 7.49 -28.23 0.20
N ASN A 36 6.37 -27.56 0.41
CA ASN A 36 5.19 -28.15 1.04
C ASN A 36 3.97 -28.24 0.12
N GLY A 37 4.06 -27.69 -1.09
CA GLY A 37 2.95 -27.62 -2.02
C GLY A 37 1.95 -26.52 -1.70
N GLY A 38 0.94 -26.37 -2.54
CA GLY A 38 -0.12 -25.40 -2.39
C GLY A 38 0.17 -24.06 -3.05
N GLU A 39 -0.78 -23.16 -2.94
CA GLU A 39 -0.69 -21.80 -3.48
C GLU A 39 0.20 -20.91 -2.62
N ASN A 40 0.84 -19.93 -3.23
CA ASN A 40 1.66 -18.94 -2.54
C ASN A 40 1.15 -17.52 -2.79
N ASN A 41 1.84 -16.53 -2.21
CA ASN A 41 1.41 -15.14 -2.30
C ASN A 41 2.01 -14.35 -3.48
N GLU A 42 2.69 -15.00 -4.41
CA GLU A 42 3.42 -14.31 -5.49
C GLU A 42 2.52 -13.41 -6.33
N VAL A 43 1.36 -13.92 -6.76
CA VAL A 43 0.40 -13.14 -7.55
C VAL A 43 -0.29 -12.09 -6.69
N LEU A 44 -0.63 -12.44 -5.46
CA LEU A 44 -1.25 -11.49 -4.53
C LEU A 44 -0.30 -10.33 -4.21
N GLU A 45 0.99 -10.60 -4.06
CA GLU A 45 2.03 -9.58 -3.87
C GLU A 45 2.10 -8.65 -5.08
N PHE A 46 2.10 -9.20 -6.28
CA PHE A 46 2.15 -8.42 -7.52
C PHE A 46 0.95 -7.48 -7.63
N ILE A 47 -0.25 -8.00 -7.41
CA ILE A 47 -1.48 -7.20 -7.45
C ILE A 47 -1.49 -6.19 -6.32
N GLY A 48 -1.13 -6.61 -5.12
CA GLY A 48 -1.13 -5.78 -3.92
C GLY A 48 -0.18 -4.61 -4.02
N ASP A 49 0.97 -4.78 -4.67
CA ASP A 49 1.92 -3.71 -4.92
C ASP A 49 1.28 -2.57 -5.73
N LYS A 50 0.50 -2.91 -6.74
CA LYS A 50 -0.21 -1.92 -7.55
C LYS A 50 -1.36 -1.26 -6.79
N VAL A 51 -2.07 -2.02 -5.98
CA VAL A 51 -3.14 -1.48 -5.13
C VAL A 51 -2.55 -0.52 -4.10
N LEU A 52 -1.44 -0.88 -3.47
CA LEU A 52 -0.75 -0.03 -2.51
C LEU A 52 -0.29 1.27 -3.17
N ASP A 53 0.31 1.19 -4.36
CA ASP A 53 0.70 2.36 -5.13
C ASP A 53 -0.49 3.30 -5.37
N PHE A 54 -1.62 2.74 -5.79
CA PHE A 54 -2.83 3.52 -6.04
C PHE A 54 -3.32 4.22 -4.77
N ILE A 55 -3.37 3.50 -3.65
CA ILE A 55 -3.83 4.06 -2.37
C ILE A 55 -2.91 5.20 -1.93
N VAL A 56 -1.59 4.99 -2.01
CA VAL A 56 -0.61 6.02 -1.64
C VAL A 56 -0.73 7.24 -2.53
N VAL A 57 -0.86 7.05 -3.85
CA VAL A 57 -1.05 8.15 -4.80
C VAL A 57 -2.32 8.91 -4.48
N LYS A 58 -3.41 8.21 -4.18
CA LYS A 58 -4.67 8.86 -3.81
C LYS A 58 -4.53 9.69 -2.53
N LEU A 59 -3.90 9.14 -1.50
CA LEU A 59 -3.68 9.84 -0.24
C LEU A 59 -2.79 11.07 -0.43
N LEU A 60 -1.74 10.97 -1.23
CA LEU A 60 -0.86 12.09 -1.52
C LEU A 60 -1.58 13.15 -2.34
N SER A 61 -2.40 12.75 -3.31
CA SER A 61 -3.20 13.68 -4.11
C SER A 61 -4.21 14.43 -3.25
N ASP A 62 -4.84 13.75 -2.31
CA ASP A 62 -5.81 14.39 -1.39
C ASP A 62 -5.12 15.37 -0.44
N LYS A 63 -3.88 15.07 -0.03
CA LYS A 63 -3.14 15.87 0.95
C LYS A 63 -2.36 17.01 0.31
N PHE A 64 -1.67 16.76 -0.79
CA PHE A 64 -0.75 17.71 -1.43
C PHE A 64 -1.13 18.05 -2.86
N GLY A 65 -2.00 17.24 -3.47
CA GLY A 65 -2.40 17.41 -4.85
C GLY A 65 -3.39 18.54 -5.02
N TYR A 66 -3.68 18.79 -6.26
CA TYR A 66 -4.62 19.82 -6.63
C TYR A 66 -6.01 19.21 -6.74
N THR A 67 -6.96 19.81 -6.03
CA THR A 67 -8.36 19.54 -6.33
C THR A 67 -8.70 20.23 -7.66
N LYS A 68 -9.79 19.80 -8.28
CA LYS A 68 -10.24 20.41 -9.53
C LYS A 68 -10.46 21.92 -9.37
N GLY A 69 -10.98 22.35 -8.22
CA GLY A 69 -11.19 23.76 -7.93
C GLY A 69 -9.88 24.53 -7.83
N GLU A 70 -8.87 23.95 -7.21
CA GLU A 70 -7.54 24.57 -7.12
C GLU A 70 -6.86 24.72 -8.48
N LEU A 71 -7.01 23.73 -9.34
CA LEU A 71 -6.50 23.80 -10.71
C LEU A 71 -7.21 24.88 -11.54
N ASP A 72 -8.51 25.02 -11.33
CA ASP A 72 -9.31 26.04 -12.04
C ASP A 72 -8.94 27.47 -11.60
N ASP A 73 -8.37 27.64 -10.41
CA ASP A 73 -7.93 28.93 -9.89
C ASP A 73 -6.56 29.37 -10.45
N PHE A 74 -5.87 28.52 -11.19
CA PHE A 74 -4.59 28.84 -11.81
C PHE A 74 -4.79 29.47 -13.18
N ASP A 75 -4.93 30.80 -13.19
CA ASP A 75 -5.13 31.56 -14.41
C ASP A 75 -3.81 32.05 -15.07
N SER A 76 -2.67 31.94 -14.38
CA SER A 76 -1.39 32.39 -14.92
C SER A 76 -0.37 31.27 -14.98
N GLU A 77 0.48 31.28 -16.02
CA GLU A 77 1.56 30.33 -16.21
C GLU A 77 2.61 30.41 -15.09
N ASN A 78 2.82 31.58 -14.52
CA ASN A 78 3.78 31.78 -13.45
C ASN A 78 3.32 31.09 -12.15
N ASP A 79 2.05 31.17 -11.84
CA ASP A 79 1.49 30.51 -10.65
C ASP A 79 1.57 28.98 -10.81
N TRP A 80 1.32 28.50 -12.00
CA TRP A 80 1.42 27.09 -12.33
C TRP A 80 2.84 26.56 -12.12
N ASP A 81 3.85 27.25 -12.63
CA ASP A 81 5.25 26.85 -12.51
C ASP A 81 5.72 26.86 -11.05
N GLU A 82 5.31 27.84 -10.27
CA GLU A 82 5.66 27.94 -8.85
C GLU A 82 5.06 26.80 -8.06
N TYR A 83 3.80 26.47 -8.28
CA TYR A 83 3.14 25.35 -7.62
C TYR A 83 3.69 24.00 -8.06
N ALA A 84 4.03 23.86 -9.33
CA ALA A 84 4.63 22.64 -9.83
C ALA A 84 5.97 22.34 -9.15
N CYS A 85 6.69 23.34 -8.68
CA CYS A 85 7.93 23.16 -7.95
C CYS A 85 7.70 22.53 -6.57
N ASP A 86 6.59 22.83 -5.91
CA ASP A 86 6.30 22.32 -4.56
C ASP A 86 5.60 20.96 -4.58
N TYR A 87 4.71 20.72 -5.54
CA TYR A 87 3.87 19.51 -5.60
C TYR A 87 3.93 18.83 -6.97
N CYS A 88 5.07 18.92 -7.63
CA CYS A 88 5.24 18.31 -8.93
C CYS A 88 5.30 16.78 -8.84
N GLU A 89 5.13 16.13 -9.99
CA GLU A 89 5.20 14.67 -10.11
C GLU A 89 6.46 14.09 -9.48
N ASN A 90 7.61 14.73 -9.67
CA ASN A 90 8.89 14.25 -9.13
C ASN A 90 8.88 14.21 -7.60
N LYS A 91 8.34 15.24 -6.97
CA LYS A 91 8.28 15.30 -5.51
C LYS A 91 7.30 14.28 -4.95
N LEU A 92 6.13 14.16 -5.55
CA LEU A 92 5.14 13.15 -5.14
C LEU A 92 5.68 11.74 -5.35
N THR A 93 6.38 11.50 -6.45
CA THR A 93 7.01 10.21 -6.73
C THR A 93 8.06 9.87 -5.67
N GLU A 94 8.87 10.84 -5.26
CA GLU A 94 9.89 10.66 -4.23
C GLU A 94 9.26 10.31 -2.88
N ILE A 95 8.21 11.04 -2.48
CA ILE A 95 7.48 10.75 -1.25
C ILE A 95 6.86 9.35 -1.31
N LYS A 96 6.25 8.99 -2.44
CA LYS A 96 5.67 7.66 -2.63
C LYS A 96 6.72 6.57 -2.47
N LYS A 97 7.90 6.73 -3.08
CA LYS A 97 9.00 5.76 -2.96
C LYS A 97 9.42 5.54 -1.52
N GLN A 98 9.49 6.61 -0.73
CA GLN A 98 9.84 6.50 0.69
C GLN A 98 8.78 5.75 1.48
N LEU A 99 7.49 6.00 1.19
CA LEU A 99 6.39 5.35 1.89
C LEU A 99 6.29 3.85 1.58
N VAL A 100 6.52 3.46 0.34
CA VAL A 100 6.35 2.06 -0.11
C VAL A 100 7.65 1.27 -0.10
N GLN A 101 8.77 1.84 0.37
CA GLN A 101 10.01 1.10 0.43
C GLN A 101 9.90 -0.08 1.40
N LYS A 102 10.65 -1.14 1.11
CA LYS A 102 10.59 -2.40 1.84
C LYS A 102 10.76 -2.23 3.35
N GLN A 103 11.71 -1.39 3.77
CA GLN A 103 11.98 -1.17 5.18
C GLN A 103 10.79 -0.52 5.91
N ASN A 104 10.15 0.46 5.27
CA ASN A 104 8.99 1.12 5.86
C ASN A 104 7.79 0.18 5.96
N LEU A 105 7.55 -0.63 4.93
CA LEU A 105 6.47 -1.63 4.95
C LEU A 105 6.73 -2.68 6.02
N ALA A 106 7.98 -3.13 6.20
CA ALA A 106 8.34 -4.06 7.25
C ALA A 106 8.05 -3.49 8.63
N THR A 107 8.36 -2.20 8.85
CA THR A 107 8.05 -1.52 10.10
C THR A 107 6.54 -1.49 10.36
N CYS A 108 5.73 -1.22 9.34
CA CYS A 108 4.27 -1.24 9.46
C CYS A 108 3.75 -2.64 9.87
N ILE A 109 4.30 -3.69 9.29
CA ILE A 109 3.93 -5.07 9.62
C ILE A 109 4.31 -5.40 11.07
N ASP A 110 5.48 -4.96 11.52
CA ASP A 110 5.92 -5.12 12.92
C ASP A 110 4.97 -4.40 13.88
N GLU A 111 4.58 -3.17 13.56
CA GLU A 111 3.65 -2.39 14.38
C GLU A 111 2.27 -3.03 14.47
N LEU A 112 1.84 -3.71 13.41
CA LEU A 112 0.58 -4.47 13.42
C LEU A 112 0.69 -5.80 14.16
N GLY A 113 1.90 -6.21 14.53
CA GLY A 113 2.12 -7.49 15.21
C GLY A 113 1.96 -8.72 14.32
N LEU A 114 2.15 -8.53 13.01
CA LEU A 114 1.91 -9.59 12.02
C LEU A 114 3.20 -10.24 11.48
N ALA A 115 4.38 -9.80 11.93
CA ALA A 115 5.65 -10.27 11.40
C ALA A 115 5.91 -11.77 11.63
N GLU A 116 5.31 -12.34 12.66
CA GLU A 116 5.49 -13.75 13.02
C GLU A 116 4.57 -14.71 12.24
N TYR A 117 3.67 -14.20 11.43
CA TYR A 117 2.80 -14.98 10.57
C TYR A 117 3.35 -15.01 9.15
#